data_adfb76be391bb3553536c68bed77f93d
#
_entry.id   adfb76be391bb3553536c68bed77f93d
#
_cell.length_a   1.000
_cell.length_b   1.000
_cell.length_c   1.000
_cell.angle_alpha   90.00
_cell.angle_beta   90.00
_cell.angle_gamma   90.00
#
_symmetry.space_group_name_H-M   'P 1'
#
loop_
_entity.id
_entity.type
_entity.pdbx_description
1 polymer ?
#
loop_
_entity_poly.entity_id
_entity_poly.type
_entity_poly.pdbx_seq_one_letter_code
_entity_poly.pdbx_strand_id
1 'polypeptide(L)'
;MQLGIDIGGTSVKAAGIEDGRCLWTGQSGFYAKPTTEELQTAIRTAAGGRAAGVQAIGLCVPGLFDANERKITKAFNVPGLVGIPLDGLVPQSLNLPTGQPARICNDAQAAAFDVFQSRRIRGRLLVLTLGTGVGIAVLDEGRPLCVEGESPGHIGQIDVSIAGHDAVGPDGGAGGLEGYLGVAALRANYGPDVSPAVAKFTGDEPPMLALVRAIRIAHAIYRPDHVCLCGGIGIRLKHLIPNLRDKIQTQLTSLARAGWTLTAGDDDFHAARGAARMAK
;
A
#
# COMPACT_ATOMS: atom_id res chain seq x y z
N MET A 1 18.59 14.88 -4.48
CA MET A 1 17.84 13.81 -3.79
C MET A 1 16.34 13.96 -4.03
N GLN A 2 15.61 12.87 -4.25
CA GLN A 2 14.14 12.82 -4.26
C GLN A 2 13.65 12.38 -2.87
N LEU A 3 12.60 13.04 -2.37
CA LEU A 3 11.96 12.72 -1.09
C LEU A 3 10.62 12.06 -1.35
N GLY A 4 10.37 10.91 -0.75
CA GLY A 4 9.06 10.26 -0.73
C GLY A 4 8.48 10.28 0.68
N ILE A 5 7.23 10.67 0.78
CA ILE A 5 6.43 10.66 2.00
C ILE A 5 5.22 9.75 1.78
N ASP A 6 5.01 8.82 2.68
CA ASP A 6 3.83 7.96 2.73
C ASP A 6 3.05 8.26 4.02
N ILE A 7 1.89 8.89 3.88
CA ILE A 7 0.98 9.18 4.99
C ILE A 7 0.03 8.00 5.15
N GLY A 8 0.36 7.09 6.03
CA GLY A 8 -0.51 5.97 6.36
C GLY A 8 -1.59 6.35 7.38
N GLY A 9 -2.52 5.42 7.65
CA GLY A 9 -3.58 5.62 8.65
C GLY A 9 -3.10 5.69 10.10
N THR A 10 -1.87 5.30 10.38
CA THR A 10 -1.33 5.18 11.75
C THR A 10 0.07 5.77 11.94
N SER A 11 0.77 6.09 10.88
CA SER A 11 2.12 6.70 10.93
C SER A 11 2.48 7.28 9.56
N VAL A 12 3.45 8.19 9.55
CA VAL A 12 4.10 8.69 8.35
C VAL A 12 5.41 7.95 8.16
N LYS A 13 5.69 7.53 6.92
CA LYS A 13 6.98 6.98 6.50
C LYS A 13 7.63 7.89 5.47
N ALA A 14 8.94 7.97 5.50
CA ALA A 14 9.73 8.80 4.60
C ALA A 14 10.91 8.01 4.02
N ALA A 15 11.32 8.36 2.81
CA ALA A 15 12.51 7.82 2.16
C ALA A 15 13.21 8.88 1.32
N GLY A 16 14.53 8.90 1.39
CA GLY A 16 15.38 9.69 0.49
C GLY A 16 16.00 8.80 -0.59
N ILE A 17 15.83 9.17 -1.85
CA ILE A 17 16.38 8.46 -3.01
C ILE A 17 17.32 9.41 -3.77
N GLU A 18 18.50 8.94 -4.16
CA GLU A 18 19.41 9.64 -5.04
C GLU A 18 20.04 8.65 -6.01
N ASP A 19 20.07 8.99 -7.28
CA ASP A 19 20.58 8.13 -8.37
C ASP A 19 20.01 6.70 -8.34
N GLY A 20 18.72 6.60 -7.99
CA GLY A 20 18.00 5.33 -7.91
C GLY A 20 18.29 4.51 -6.64
N ARG A 21 19.20 4.97 -5.76
CA ARG A 21 19.55 4.29 -4.51
C ARG A 21 18.82 4.91 -3.32
N CYS A 22 18.28 4.07 -2.45
CA CYS A 22 17.72 4.52 -1.18
C CYS A 22 18.88 4.88 -0.23
N LEU A 23 18.94 6.16 0.16
CA LEU A 23 19.96 6.65 1.11
C LEU A 23 19.52 6.41 2.54
N TRP A 24 18.23 6.58 2.82
CA TRP A 24 17.67 6.45 4.15
C TRP A 24 16.16 6.22 4.10
N THR A 25 15.64 5.65 5.17
CA THR A 25 14.22 5.58 5.50
C THR A 25 13.98 6.08 6.92
N GLY A 26 12.77 6.52 7.22
CA GLY A 26 12.38 6.94 8.56
C GLY A 26 10.88 6.86 8.75
N GLN A 27 10.46 6.76 10.00
CA GLN A 27 9.06 6.63 10.39
C GLN A 27 8.76 7.52 11.59
N SER A 28 7.56 8.08 11.63
CA SER A 28 7.04 8.80 12.80
C SER A 28 6.60 7.85 13.90
N GLY A 29 6.28 8.39 15.08
CA GLY A 29 5.46 7.70 16.06
C GLY A 29 4.07 7.36 15.51
N PHE A 30 3.36 6.45 16.19
CA PHE A 30 1.98 6.09 15.85
C PHE A 30 1.00 7.21 16.26
N TYR A 31 -0.02 7.39 15.45
CA TYR A 31 -1.15 8.28 15.70
C TYR A 31 -2.49 7.60 15.37
N ALA A 32 -3.58 8.19 15.81
CA ALA A 32 -4.94 7.82 15.43
C ALA A 32 -5.75 9.09 15.13
N LYS A 33 -6.33 9.15 13.91
CA LYS A 33 -7.12 10.31 13.43
C LYS A 33 -6.42 11.66 13.66
N PRO A 34 -5.20 11.85 13.14
CA PRO A 34 -4.38 13.02 13.42
C PRO A 34 -4.99 14.31 12.87
N THR A 35 -4.72 15.42 13.54
CA THR A 35 -4.91 16.78 13.02
C THR A 35 -3.87 17.11 11.96
N THR A 36 -4.03 18.26 11.30
CA THR A 36 -3.02 18.75 10.32
C THR A 36 -1.67 19.01 11.00
N GLU A 37 -1.66 19.61 12.19
CA GLU A 37 -0.43 19.90 12.94
C GLU A 37 0.29 18.62 13.40
N GLU A 38 -0.47 17.61 13.82
CA GLU A 38 0.08 16.30 14.16
C GLU A 38 0.70 15.62 12.94
N LEU A 39 0.06 15.73 11.76
CA LEU A 39 0.61 15.24 10.52
C LEU A 39 1.90 15.96 10.11
N GLN A 40 1.95 17.28 10.23
CA GLN A 40 3.16 18.05 9.98
C GLN A 40 4.29 17.63 10.92
N THR A 41 3.98 17.40 12.18
CA THR A 41 4.94 16.90 13.17
C THR A 41 5.41 15.49 12.84
N ALA A 42 4.50 14.61 12.42
CA ALA A 42 4.82 13.26 11.97
C ALA A 42 5.73 13.25 10.74
N ILE A 43 5.48 14.15 9.76
CA ILE A 43 6.35 14.33 8.58
C ILE A 43 7.77 14.77 9.01
N ARG A 44 7.88 15.75 9.92
CA ARG A 44 9.19 16.19 10.46
C ARG A 44 9.93 15.04 11.13
N THR A 45 9.23 14.29 11.97
CA THR A 45 9.80 13.14 12.68
C THR A 45 10.29 12.05 11.70
N ALA A 46 9.46 11.69 10.72
CA ALA A 46 9.83 10.70 9.72
C ALA A 46 11.05 11.13 8.87
N ALA A 47 11.12 12.41 8.49
CA ALA A 47 12.27 12.95 7.76
C ALA A 47 13.54 13.03 8.63
N GLY A 48 13.41 13.25 9.95
CA GLY A 48 14.53 13.23 10.89
C GLY A 48 15.65 14.22 10.56
N GLY A 49 15.32 15.41 10.03
CA GLY A 49 16.30 16.43 9.64
C GLY A 49 17.07 16.12 8.33
N ARG A 50 16.72 15.04 7.62
CA ARG A 50 17.46 14.57 6.42
C ARG A 50 16.90 15.09 5.10
N ALA A 51 16.11 16.15 5.12
CA ALA A 51 15.49 16.74 3.93
C ALA A 51 16.36 17.78 3.20
N ALA A 52 17.61 17.96 3.60
CA ALA A 52 18.53 18.88 2.90
C ALA A 52 18.77 18.44 1.45
N GLY A 53 18.75 19.38 0.51
CA GLY A 53 19.01 19.12 -0.91
C GLY A 53 17.89 18.37 -1.65
N VAL A 54 16.66 18.37 -1.11
CA VAL A 54 15.49 17.82 -1.81
C VAL A 54 15.19 18.63 -3.06
N GLN A 55 15.09 17.95 -4.20
CA GLN A 55 14.82 18.53 -5.52
C GLN A 55 13.41 18.19 -6.03
N ALA A 56 12.83 17.09 -5.56
CA ALA A 56 11.49 16.68 -5.94
C ALA A 56 10.83 15.90 -4.79
N ILE A 57 9.51 15.98 -4.69
CA ILE A 57 8.72 15.39 -3.63
C ILE A 57 7.64 14.48 -4.23
N GLY A 58 7.59 13.24 -3.78
CA GLY A 58 6.46 12.34 -3.98
C GLY A 58 5.70 12.15 -2.68
N LEU A 59 4.37 12.15 -2.76
CA LEU A 59 3.50 12.08 -1.60
C LEU A 59 2.41 11.04 -1.83
N CYS A 60 2.43 9.98 -1.02
CA CYS A 60 1.31 9.05 -0.91
C CYS A 60 0.34 9.54 0.16
N VAL A 61 -0.94 9.57 -0.18
CA VAL A 61 -2.01 9.99 0.72
C VAL A 61 -3.17 9.00 0.66
N PRO A 62 -3.79 8.69 1.80
CA PRO A 62 -5.01 7.88 1.83
C PRO A 62 -6.24 8.74 1.53
N GLY A 63 -7.29 8.10 1.03
CA GLY A 63 -8.59 8.72 0.84
C GLY A 63 -8.89 9.09 -0.62
N LEU A 64 -9.97 9.84 -0.81
CA LEU A 64 -10.43 10.27 -2.13
C LEU A 64 -9.72 11.58 -2.53
N PHE A 65 -8.91 11.50 -3.55
CA PHE A 65 -8.13 12.62 -4.09
C PHE A 65 -8.89 13.34 -5.20
N ASP A 66 -9.06 14.65 -5.06
CA ASP A 66 -9.50 15.54 -6.13
C ASP A 66 -8.27 16.08 -6.88
N ALA A 67 -8.11 15.65 -8.12
CA ALA A 67 -6.96 16.02 -8.94
C ALA A 67 -6.98 17.50 -9.37
N ASN A 68 -8.16 18.12 -9.51
CA ASN A 68 -8.29 19.51 -9.93
C ASN A 68 -7.92 20.46 -8.78
N GLU A 69 -8.43 20.18 -7.58
CA GLU A 69 -8.14 20.99 -6.40
C GLU A 69 -6.86 20.57 -5.67
N ARG A 70 -6.30 19.42 -6.04
CA ARG A 70 -5.11 18.79 -5.40
C ARG A 70 -5.28 18.66 -3.88
N LYS A 71 -6.48 18.19 -3.48
CA LYS A 71 -6.90 18.00 -2.09
C LYS A 71 -7.49 16.63 -1.86
N ILE A 72 -7.49 16.19 -0.62
CA ILE A 72 -8.28 15.03 -0.18
C ILE A 72 -9.68 15.50 0.21
N THR A 73 -10.69 14.92 -0.42
CA THR A 73 -12.10 15.22 -0.13
C THR A 73 -12.67 14.35 0.98
N LYS A 74 -12.13 13.13 1.17
CA LYS A 74 -12.57 12.20 2.21
C LYS A 74 -11.43 11.28 2.66
N ALA A 75 -11.14 11.27 3.95
CA ALA A 75 -10.16 10.35 4.56
C ALA A 75 -10.59 9.98 5.98
N PHE A 76 -11.06 8.75 6.18
CA PHE A 76 -11.62 8.31 7.48
C PHE A 76 -10.55 8.20 8.57
N ASN A 77 -9.37 7.69 8.22
CA ASN A 77 -8.30 7.41 9.17
C ASN A 77 -7.33 8.58 9.36
N VAL A 78 -7.39 9.59 8.47
CA VAL A 78 -6.48 10.75 8.48
C VAL A 78 -7.29 12.04 8.20
N PRO A 79 -8.20 12.43 9.10
CA PRO A 79 -9.10 13.57 8.89
C PRO A 79 -8.35 14.90 8.70
N GLY A 80 -7.15 15.05 9.27
CA GLY A 80 -6.31 16.24 9.11
C GLY A 80 -5.79 16.49 7.69
N LEU A 81 -6.00 15.54 6.74
CA LEU A 81 -5.71 15.77 5.33
C LEU A 81 -6.88 16.40 4.55
N VAL A 82 -8.11 16.33 5.09
CA VAL A 82 -9.30 16.74 4.34
C VAL A 82 -9.31 18.25 4.12
N GLY A 83 -9.43 18.66 2.85
CA GLY A 83 -9.56 20.05 2.43
C GLY A 83 -8.26 20.88 2.40
N ILE A 84 -7.13 20.34 2.87
CA ILE A 84 -5.86 21.08 2.83
C ILE A 84 -5.17 20.95 1.46
N PRO A 85 -4.45 22.00 0.98
CA PRO A 85 -3.63 21.92 -0.21
C PRO A 85 -2.43 20.99 0.00
N LEU A 86 -2.36 19.89 -0.75
CA LEU A 86 -1.32 18.87 -0.57
C LEU A 86 0.07 19.35 -1.00
N ASP A 87 0.15 20.24 -1.99
CA ASP A 87 1.43 20.78 -2.50
C ASP A 87 2.23 21.54 -1.44
N GLY A 88 1.54 22.19 -0.50
CA GLY A 88 2.18 22.92 0.61
C GLY A 88 2.51 22.05 1.81
N LEU A 89 1.90 20.87 1.96
CA LEU A 89 1.99 20.10 3.20
C LEU A 89 3.42 19.69 3.55
N VAL A 90 4.15 19.07 2.63
CA VAL A 90 5.53 18.61 2.87
C VAL A 90 6.52 19.78 2.92
N PRO A 91 6.51 20.74 1.96
CA PRO A 91 7.38 21.90 2.03
C PRO A 91 7.22 22.70 3.34
N GLN A 92 5.99 22.99 3.76
CA GLN A 92 5.74 23.70 5.03
C GLN A 92 6.20 22.90 6.25
N SER A 93 5.97 21.57 6.24
CA SER A 93 6.40 20.71 7.34
C SER A 93 7.91 20.68 7.52
N LEU A 94 8.68 20.76 6.43
CA LEU A 94 10.14 20.56 6.42
C LEU A 94 10.93 21.84 6.17
N ASN A 95 10.26 23.00 6.12
CA ASN A 95 10.87 24.30 5.78
C ASN A 95 11.64 24.26 4.44
N LEU A 96 11.08 23.58 3.45
CA LEU A 96 11.64 23.50 2.10
C LEU A 96 11.14 24.68 1.25
N PRO A 97 11.91 25.11 0.24
CA PRO A 97 11.44 26.10 -0.73
C PRO A 97 10.12 25.65 -1.37
N THR A 98 9.15 26.54 -1.42
CA THR A 98 7.89 26.32 -2.12
C THR A 98 8.10 26.64 -3.60
N GLY A 99 7.76 25.74 -4.52
CA GLY A 99 7.89 26.03 -5.94
C GLY A 99 7.71 24.85 -6.88
N GLN A 100 7.77 23.62 -6.37
CA GLN A 100 7.45 22.45 -7.18
C GLN A 100 6.29 21.69 -6.54
N PRO A 101 5.20 21.40 -7.30
CA PRO A 101 4.11 20.61 -6.79
C PRO A 101 4.60 19.19 -6.48
N ALA A 102 4.14 18.63 -5.37
CA ALA A 102 4.42 17.24 -5.05
C ALA A 102 3.76 16.31 -6.07
N ARG A 103 4.44 15.25 -6.49
CA ARG A 103 3.80 14.14 -7.20
C ARG A 103 2.91 13.37 -6.22
N ILE A 104 1.60 13.55 -6.33
CA ILE A 104 0.64 12.78 -5.53
C ILE A 104 0.46 11.41 -6.16
N CYS A 105 0.48 10.36 -5.36
CA CYS A 105 0.31 8.98 -5.81
C CYS A 105 -0.47 8.13 -4.79
N ASN A 106 -1.00 7.02 -5.26
CA ASN A 106 -1.60 6.00 -4.40
C ASN A 106 -0.49 5.13 -3.77
N ASP A 107 -0.68 4.70 -2.54
CA ASP A 107 0.29 3.88 -1.78
C ASP A 107 0.60 2.54 -2.46
N ALA A 108 -0.41 1.85 -2.96
CA ALA A 108 -0.23 0.58 -3.67
C ALA A 108 0.55 0.76 -4.97
N GLN A 109 0.27 1.83 -5.72
CA GLN A 109 0.98 2.15 -6.94
C GLN A 109 2.44 2.49 -6.67
N ALA A 110 2.70 3.33 -5.67
CA ALA A 110 4.06 3.66 -5.26
C ALA A 110 4.82 2.40 -4.80
N ALA A 111 4.21 1.55 -3.97
CA ALA A 111 4.81 0.29 -3.55
C ALA A 111 5.13 -0.61 -4.73
N ALA A 112 4.21 -0.72 -5.71
CA ALA A 112 4.43 -1.51 -6.92
C ALA A 112 5.60 -0.97 -7.75
N PHE A 113 5.70 0.34 -7.88
CA PHE A 113 6.78 0.99 -8.62
C PHE A 113 8.14 0.75 -7.97
N ASP A 114 8.24 0.84 -6.64
CA ASP A 114 9.48 0.51 -5.92
C ASP A 114 9.85 -0.95 -6.08
N VAL A 115 8.91 -1.89 -5.90
CA VAL A 115 9.15 -3.34 -6.08
C VAL A 115 9.59 -3.63 -7.50
N PHE A 116 8.91 -3.07 -8.51
CA PHE A 116 9.23 -3.29 -9.92
C PHE A 116 10.66 -2.85 -10.24
N GLN A 117 11.04 -1.64 -9.82
CA GLN A 117 12.36 -1.09 -10.12
C GLN A 117 13.48 -1.73 -9.29
N SER A 118 13.28 -1.87 -7.97
CA SER A 118 14.32 -2.40 -7.08
C SER A 118 14.66 -3.86 -7.37
N ARG A 119 13.66 -4.65 -7.75
CA ARG A 119 13.83 -6.07 -8.11
C ARG A 119 14.05 -6.30 -9.61
N ARG A 120 14.07 -5.24 -10.42
CA ARG A 120 14.25 -5.31 -11.89
C ARG A 120 13.28 -6.29 -12.53
N ILE A 121 12.02 -6.23 -12.12
CA ILE A 121 10.97 -7.12 -12.61
C ILE A 121 10.74 -6.87 -14.11
N ARG A 122 10.41 -7.92 -14.83
CA ARG A 122 9.91 -7.88 -16.22
C ARG A 122 8.53 -8.52 -16.25
N GLY A 123 7.71 -8.14 -17.21
CA GLY A 123 6.34 -8.62 -17.30
C GLY A 123 5.39 -7.89 -16.38
N ARG A 124 4.34 -8.57 -16.00
CA ARG A 124 3.24 -7.99 -15.22
C ARG A 124 3.38 -8.27 -13.75
N LEU A 125 3.54 -7.20 -12.97
CA LEU A 125 3.56 -7.22 -11.51
C LEU A 125 2.21 -6.79 -10.96
N LEU A 126 1.65 -7.59 -10.07
CA LEU A 126 0.51 -7.24 -9.22
C LEU A 126 1.01 -7.08 -7.78
N VAL A 127 0.73 -5.95 -7.17
CA VAL A 127 1.01 -5.71 -5.76
C VAL A 127 -0.31 -5.61 -5.00
N LEU A 128 -0.40 -6.31 -3.87
CA LEU A 128 -1.43 -6.12 -2.86
C LEU A 128 -0.80 -5.45 -1.66
N THR A 129 -1.30 -4.29 -1.27
CA THR A 129 -0.93 -3.64 -0.01
C THR A 129 -1.93 -4.06 1.07
N LEU A 130 -1.44 -4.80 2.06
CA LEU A 130 -2.23 -5.31 3.18
C LEU A 130 -1.83 -4.55 4.45
N GLY A 131 -2.74 -3.74 4.96
CA GLY A 131 -2.49 -2.85 6.09
C GLY A 131 -3.79 -2.39 6.74
N THR A 132 -3.97 -1.09 6.97
CA THR A 132 -5.22 -0.52 7.48
C THR A 132 -6.40 -0.94 6.61
N GLY A 133 -6.22 -0.90 5.29
CA GLY A 133 -7.12 -1.46 4.29
C GLY A 133 -6.39 -2.42 3.34
N VAL A 134 -7.04 -2.73 2.21
CA VAL A 134 -6.50 -3.60 1.15
C VAL A 134 -6.46 -2.84 -0.16
N GLY A 135 -5.25 -2.51 -0.60
CA GLY A 135 -4.99 -1.84 -1.88
C GLY A 135 -4.46 -2.79 -2.95
N ILE A 136 -4.59 -2.38 -4.22
CA ILE A 136 -4.03 -3.08 -5.37
C ILE A 136 -3.36 -2.10 -6.33
N ALA A 137 -2.25 -2.53 -6.90
CA ALA A 137 -1.67 -1.92 -8.10
C ALA A 137 -1.21 -3.01 -9.06
N VAL A 138 -1.33 -2.74 -10.35
CA VAL A 138 -0.86 -3.62 -11.41
C VAL A 138 0.00 -2.82 -12.36
N LEU A 139 1.24 -3.26 -12.57
CA LEU A 139 2.16 -2.70 -13.56
C LEU A 139 2.36 -3.72 -14.69
N ASP A 140 2.21 -3.28 -15.93
CA ASP A 140 2.54 -4.06 -17.13
C ASP A 140 3.79 -3.46 -17.77
N GLU A 141 4.91 -4.17 -17.74
CA GLU A 141 6.24 -3.67 -18.14
C GLU A 141 6.55 -2.29 -17.50
N GLY A 142 6.20 -2.13 -16.22
CA GLY A 142 6.41 -0.90 -15.45
C GLY A 142 5.40 0.21 -15.68
N ARG A 143 4.38 0.01 -16.53
CA ARG A 143 3.30 0.97 -16.78
C ARG A 143 2.07 0.58 -15.97
N PRO A 144 1.45 1.50 -15.23
CA PRO A 144 0.26 1.18 -14.44
C PRO A 144 -0.93 0.82 -15.35
N LEU A 145 -1.64 -0.22 -15.00
CA LEU A 145 -2.97 -0.51 -15.55
C LEU A 145 -4.00 0.23 -14.69
N CYS A 146 -4.74 1.12 -15.33
CA CYS A 146 -5.70 2.01 -14.66
C CYS A 146 -7.10 1.79 -15.21
N VAL A 147 -8.09 1.79 -14.32
CA VAL A 147 -9.52 1.82 -14.64
C VAL A 147 -10.10 3.19 -14.29
N GLU A 148 -9.73 3.71 -13.11
CA GLU A 148 -10.13 5.03 -12.66
C GLU A 148 -8.92 5.73 -12.00
N GLY A 149 -8.59 6.93 -12.49
CA GLY A 149 -7.40 7.64 -12.04
C GLY A 149 -6.15 6.80 -12.25
N GLU A 150 -5.45 6.49 -11.16
CA GLU A 150 -4.24 5.65 -11.18
C GLU A 150 -4.48 4.24 -10.59
N SER A 151 -5.75 3.85 -10.36
CA SER A 151 -6.14 2.58 -9.75
C SER A 151 -6.62 1.57 -10.78
N PRO A 152 -6.26 0.28 -10.65
CA PRO A 152 -6.85 -0.80 -11.43
C PRO A 152 -8.20 -1.28 -10.85
N GLY A 153 -8.74 -0.60 -9.85
CA GLY A 153 -9.96 -0.93 -9.12
C GLY A 153 -9.73 -1.13 -7.63
N HIS A 154 -10.78 -1.53 -6.92
CA HIS A 154 -10.78 -1.69 -5.46
C HIS A 154 -10.90 -3.15 -5.05
N ILE A 155 -9.80 -3.89 -5.06
CA ILE A 155 -9.79 -5.32 -4.74
C ILE A 155 -10.26 -5.63 -3.30
N GLY A 156 -10.12 -4.68 -2.40
CA GLY A 156 -10.60 -4.82 -1.02
C GLY A 156 -12.11 -5.03 -0.92
N GLN A 157 -12.87 -4.63 -1.95
CA GLN A 157 -14.33 -4.70 -2.00
C GLN A 157 -14.87 -5.89 -2.79
N ILE A 158 -14.02 -6.72 -3.42
CA ILE A 158 -14.52 -7.92 -4.10
C ILE A 158 -15.08 -8.92 -3.09
N ASP A 159 -16.17 -9.59 -3.46
CA ASP A 159 -16.72 -10.67 -2.67
C ASP A 159 -15.80 -11.91 -2.73
N VAL A 160 -15.28 -12.27 -1.57
CA VAL A 160 -14.44 -13.45 -1.35
C VAL A 160 -15.00 -14.30 -0.20
N SER A 161 -16.32 -14.29 -0.03
CA SER A 161 -17.02 -14.95 1.06
C SER A 161 -16.50 -16.36 1.36
N ILE A 162 -16.19 -16.63 2.62
CA ILE A 162 -15.75 -17.92 3.11
C ILE A 162 -16.91 -18.56 3.90
N ALA A 163 -17.30 -19.76 3.55
CA ALA A 163 -18.41 -20.46 4.18
C ALA A 163 -18.21 -20.55 5.70
N GLY A 164 -19.25 -20.19 6.45
CA GLY A 164 -19.22 -20.18 7.92
C GLY A 164 -18.50 -18.97 8.55
N HIS A 165 -18.11 -17.98 7.76
CA HIS A 165 -17.42 -16.78 8.24
C HIS A 165 -18.01 -15.53 7.59
N ASP A 166 -18.77 -14.78 8.35
CA ASP A 166 -19.33 -13.50 7.93
C ASP A 166 -18.26 -12.42 8.07
N ALA A 167 -17.96 -11.73 6.97
CA ALA A 167 -17.10 -10.58 6.96
C ALA A 167 -17.82 -9.41 6.31
N VAL A 168 -17.69 -8.23 6.88
CA VAL A 168 -18.25 -6.98 6.35
C VAL A 168 -17.11 -5.99 6.18
N GLY A 169 -16.95 -5.48 4.97
CA GLY A 169 -15.99 -4.44 4.69
C GLY A 169 -16.35 -3.11 5.39
N PRO A 170 -15.42 -2.16 5.52
CA PRO A 170 -15.66 -0.89 6.18
C PRO A 170 -16.76 -0.05 5.53
N ASP A 171 -17.05 -0.30 4.26
CA ASP A 171 -18.13 0.35 3.49
C ASP A 171 -19.46 -0.44 3.51
N GLY A 172 -19.55 -1.50 4.34
CA GLY A 172 -20.76 -2.31 4.49
C GLY A 172 -20.89 -3.45 3.48
N GLY A 173 -19.92 -3.66 2.58
CA GLY A 173 -19.93 -4.76 1.61
C GLY A 173 -19.77 -6.11 2.29
N ALA A 174 -20.78 -7.01 2.14
CA ALA A 174 -20.73 -8.37 2.65
C ALA A 174 -19.68 -9.19 1.88
N GLY A 175 -18.91 -10.02 2.59
CA GLY A 175 -17.88 -10.87 2.00
C GLY A 175 -16.67 -10.15 1.45
N GLY A 176 -16.57 -8.83 1.62
CA GLY A 176 -15.47 -8.02 1.08
C GLY A 176 -14.09 -8.43 1.61
N LEU A 177 -13.09 -8.49 0.74
CA LEU A 177 -11.72 -8.90 1.11
C LEU A 177 -11.15 -8.08 2.28
N GLU A 178 -11.45 -6.77 2.33
CA GLU A 178 -11.01 -5.91 3.42
C GLU A 178 -11.68 -6.25 4.75
N GLY A 179 -12.89 -6.81 4.72
CA GLY A 179 -13.57 -7.36 5.90
C GLY A 179 -12.88 -8.60 6.49
N TYR A 180 -11.99 -9.26 5.75
CA TYR A 180 -11.15 -10.36 6.25
C TYR A 180 -9.74 -9.89 6.63
N LEU A 181 -9.12 -9.00 5.83
CA LEU A 181 -7.68 -8.71 5.87
C LEU A 181 -7.34 -7.30 6.36
N GLY A 182 -8.30 -6.37 6.42
CA GLY A 182 -8.07 -5.05 6.98
C GLY A 182 -7.71 -5.13 8.48
N VAL A 183 -6.83 -4.26 8.96
CA VAL A 183 -6.40 -4.26 10.38
C VAL A 183 -7.57 -4.22 11.34
N ALA A 184 -8.66 -3.50 11.02
CA ALA A 184 -9.85 -3.45 11.88
C ALA A 184 -10.50 -4.84 12.02
N ALA A 185 -10.68 -5.56 10.92
CA ALA A 185 -11.23 -6.90 10.91
C ALA A 185 -10.31 -7.91 11.63
N LEU A 186 -9.00 -7.82 11.40
CA LEU A 186 -8.03 -8.66 12.08
C LEU A 186 -8.01 -8.41 13.59
N ARG A 187 -8.11 -7.15 14.04
CA ARG A 187 -8.22 -6.82 15.46
C ARG A 187 -9.48 -7.37 16.10
N ALA A 188 -10.61 -7.29 15.42
CA ALA A 188 -11.88 -7.80 15.91
C ALA A 188 -11.85 -9.32 16.12
N ASN A 189 -11.17 -10.07 15.23
CA ASN A 189 -11.17 -11.54 15.23
C ASN A 189 -9.98 -12.15 15.96
N TYR A 190 -8.82 -11.47 16.03
CA TYR A 190 -7.56 -12.04 16.54
C TYR A 190 -6.93 -11.21 17.65
N GLY A 191 -7.58 -10.14 18.13
CA GLY A 191 -7.14 -9.32 19.24
C GLY A 191 -6.40 -8.04 18.80
N PRO A 192 -6.15 -7.12 19.76
CA PRO A 192 -5.68 -5.77 19.49
C PRO A 192 -4.30 -5.72 18.83
N ASP A 193 -3.42 -6.66 19.15
CA ASP A 193 -2.11 -6.79 18.52
C ASP A 193 -2.16 -7.83 17.39
N VAL A 194 -2.32 -7.31 16.17
CA VAL A 194 -2.44 -8.14 14.97
C VAL A 194 -1.13 -8.85 14.61
N SER A 195 0.00 -8.25 14.94
CA SER A 195 1.32 -8.75 14.50
C SER A 195 1.65 -10.15 15.00
N PRO A 196 1.51 -10.47 16.29
CA PRO A 196 1.71 -11.84 16.80
C PRO A 196 0.69 -12.84 16.28
N ALA A 197 -0.55 -12.39 16.03
CA ALA A 197 -1.59 -13.26 15.49
C ALA A 197 -1.26 -13.68 14.05
N VAL A 198 -0.94 -12.73 13.18
CA VAL A 198 -0.55 -12.99 11.79
C VAL A 198 0.71 -13.86 11.69
N ALA A 199 1.67 -13.67 12.58
CA ALA A 199 2.89 -14.48 12.63
C ALA A 199 2.62 -15.98 12.94
N LYS A 200 1.45 -16.30 13.48
CA LYS A 200 1.02 -17.68 13.82
C LYS A 200 0.08 -18.30 12.77
N PHE A 201 -0.30 -17.56 11.75
CA PHE A 201 -1.17 -18.11 10.70
C PHE A 201 -0.49 -19.28 9.98
N THR A 202 -1.30 -20.28 9.65
CA THR A 202 -0.88 -21.51 8.97
C THR A 202 -1.26 -21.51 7.48
N GLY A 203 -2.17 -20.60 7.09
CA GLY A 203 -2.70 -20.51 5.74
C GLY A 203 -4.11 -21.12 5.60
N ASP A 204 -4.72 -21.61 6.70
CA ASP A 204 -6.07 -22.16 6.73
C ASP A 204 -7.09 -21.22 7.38
N GLU A 205 -6.63 -20.13 7.97
CA GLU A 205 -7.49 -19.14 8.57
C GLU A 205 -8.36 -18.42 7.52
N PRO A 206 -9.58 -17.99 7.87
CA PRO A 206 -10.48 -17.30 6.94
C PRO A 206 -9.86 -16.13 6.18
N PRO A 207 -9.01 -15.26 6.78
CA PRO A 207 -8.29 -14.23 6.05
C PRO A 207 -7.34 -14.78 4.97
N MET A 208 -6.70 -15.92 5.22
CA MET A 208 -5.79 -16.54 4.25
C MET A 208 -6.55 -17.22 3.11
N LEU A 209 -7.66 -17.86 3.41
CA LEU A 209 -8.55 -18.43 2.38
C LEU A 209 -9.16 -17.34 1.49
N ALA A 210 -9.54 -16.20 2.10
CA ALA A 210 -10.00 -15.03 1.37
C ALA A 210 -8.91 -14.45 0.47
N LEU A 211 -7.66 -14.36 0.95
CA LEU A 211 -6.50 -13.91 0.17
C LEU A 211 -6.23 -14.85 -1.02
N VAL A 212 -6.26 -16.15 -0.81
CA VAL A 212 -6.12 -17.16 -1.90
C VAL A 212 -7.18 -16.94 -2.97
N ARG A 213 -8.45 -16.75 -2.57
CA ARG A 213 -9.56 -16.49 -3.50
C ARG A 213 -9.36 -15.17 -4.26
N ALA A 214 -8.97 -14.10 -3.56
CA ALA A 214 -8.71 -12.80 -4.18
C ALA A 214 -7.57 -12.86 -5.21
N ILE A 215 -6.46 -13.52 -4.90
CA ILE A 215 -5.35 -13.67 -5.85
C ILE A 215 -5.76 -14.53 -7.04
N ARG A 216 -6.57 -15.58 -6.84
CA ARG A 216 -7.12 -16.36 -7.95
C ARG A 216 -8.00 -15.51 -8.87
N ILE A 217 -8.86 -14.63 -8.32
CA ILE A 217 -9.67 -13.67 -9.10
C ILE A 217 -8.75 -12.72 -9.86
N ALA A 218 -7.72 -12.19 -9.20
CA ALA A 218 -6.76 -11.30 -9.83
C ALA A 218 -5.99 -11.98 -10.98
N HIS A 219 -5.69 -13.27 -10.88
CA HIS A 219 -5.13 -14.05 -12.00
C HIS A 219 -6.09 -14.13 -13.19
N ALA A 220 -7.38 -14.29 -12.95
CA ALA A 220 -8.37 -14.34 -14.03
C ALA A 220 -8.51 -12.99 -14.76
N ILE A 221 -8.35 -11.88 -14.05
CA ILE A 221 -8.51 -10.52 -14.60
C ILE A 221 -7.21 -10.02 -15.22
N TYR A 222 -6.10 -10.11 -14.48
CA TYR A 222 -4.84 -9.42 -14.82
C TYR A 222 -3.75 -10.34 -15.38
N ARG A 223 -3.81 -11.65 -15.14
CA ARG A 223 -2.78 -12.64 -15.55
C ARG A 223 -1.36 -12.18 -15.18
N PRO A 224 -1.08 -11.91 -13.89
CA PRO A 224 0.24 -11.43 -13.48
C PRO A 224 1.33 -12.51 -13.68
N ASP A 225 2.56 -12.07 -13.96
CA ASP A 225 3.76 -12.90 -13.89
C ASP A 225 4.29 -12.94 -12.45
N HIS A 226 4.07 -11.85 -11.71
CA HIS A 226 4.54 -11.68 -10.34
C HIS A 226 3.43 -11.11 -9.47
N VAL A 227 3.25 -11.68 -8.29
CA VAL A 227 2.39 -11.16 -7.22
C VAL A 227 3.26 -10.84 -6.01
N CYS A 228 3.14 -9.64 -5.45
CA CYS A 228 3.88 -9.23 -4.26
C CYS A 228 2.93 -8.72 -3.18
N LEU A 229 3.04 -9.25 -1.96
CA LEU A 229 2.29 -8.81 -0.79
C LEU A 229 3.11 -7.75 -0.05
N CYS A 230 2.66 -6.50 -0.05
CA CYS A 230 3.26 -5.36 0.62
C CYS A 230 2.40 -4.88 1.80
N GLY A 231 2.86 -3.83 2.49
CA GLY A 231 2.21 -3.29 3.68
C GLY A 231 2.46 -4.11 4.93
N GLY A 232 2.12 -3.55 6.08
CA GLY A 232 2.49 -4.12 7.38
C GLY A 232 1.99 -5.54 7.64
N ILE A 233 0.82 -5.91 7.10
CA ILE A 233 0.32 -7.30 7.16
C ILE A 233 1.01 -8.14 6.10
N GLY A 234 1.12 -7.65 4.86
CA GLY A 234 1.67 -8.41 3.73
C GLY A 234 3.09 -8.91 3.98
N ILE A 235 3.97 -8.08 4.52
CA ILE A 235 5.35 -8.48 4.84
C ILE A 235 5.42 -9.54 5.97
N ARG A 236 4.46 -9.56 6.89
CA ARG A 236 4.39 -10.55 7.96
C ARG A 236 3.94 -11.92 7.51
N LEU A 237 3.32 -12.02 6.33
CA LEU A 237 2.94 -13.29 5.69
C LEU A 237 4.11 -13.98 4.97
N LYS A 238 5.33 -13.44 5.05
CA LYS A 238 6.50 -13.98 4.35
C LYS A 238 6.73 -15.47 4.61
N HIS A 239 6.47 -15.94 5.83
CA HIS A 239 6.58 -17.35 6.21
C HIS A 239 5.56 -18.25 5.52
N LEU A 240 4.42 -17.71 5.07
CA LEU A 240 3.34 -18.43 4.39
C LEU A 240 3.45 -18.43 2.87
N ILE A 241 4.36 -17.69 2.28
CA ILE A 241 4.44 -17.54 0.82
C ILE A 241 4.45 -18.88 0.07
N PRO A 242 5.24 -19.89 0.46
CA PRO A 242 5.22 -21.19 -0.22
C PRO A 242 3.84 -21.86 -0.14
N ASN A 243 3.25 -21.94 1.05
CA ASN A 243 1.94 -22.55 1.29
C ASN A 243 0.83 -21.82 0.51
N LEU A 244 0.77 -20.50 0.57
CA LEU A 244 -0.23 -19.70 -0.16
C LEU A 244 -0.06 -19.87 -1.67
N ARG A 245 1.18 -19.86 -2.17
CA ARG A 245 1.44 -20.09 -3.59
C ARG A 245 0.90 -21.45 -4.06
N ASP A 246 1.15 -22.51 -3.31
CA ASP A 246 0.70 -23.85 -3.66
C ASP A 246 -0.84 -23.95 -3.60
N LYS A 247 -1.48 -23.39 -2.56
CA LYS A 247 -2.94 -23.30 -2.47
C LYS A 247 -3.56 -22.53 -3.64
N ILE A 248 -2.96 -21.42 -4.05
CA ILE A 248 -3.43 -20.65 -5.21
C ILE A 248 -3.23 -21.48 -6.48
N GLN A 249 -2.05 -22.08 -6.68
CA GLN A 249 -1.70 -22.84 -7.87
C GLN A 249 -2.68 -23.97 -8.14
N THR A 250 -3.15 -24.69 -7.11
CA THR A 250 -4.13 -25.78 -7.26
C THR A 250 -5.51 -25.30 -7.70
N GLN A 251 -5.79 -24.01 -7.57
CA GLN A 251 -7.09 -23.39 -7.92
C GLN A 251 -7.02 -22.58 -9.23
N LEU A 252 -5.84 -22.39 -9.81
CA LEU A 252 -5.69 -21.66 -11.06
C LEU A 252 -6.14 -22.52 -12.26
N THR A 253 -6.66 -21.83 -13.27
CA THR A 253 -7.02 -22.45 -14.56
C THR A 253 -5.83 -22.38 -15.51
N SER A 254 -5.93 -23.08 -16.65
CA SER A 254 -4.93 -23.06 -17.74
C SER A 254 -4.66 -21.65 -18.32
N LEU A 255 -5.53 -20.68 -18.02
CA LEU A 255 -5.34 -19.28 -18.46
C LEU A 255 -4.31 -18.52 -17.62
N ALA A 256 -3.98 -19.00 -16.42
CA ALA A 256 -2.92 -18.39 -15.61
C ALA A 256 -1.55 -18.55 -16.31
N ARG A 257 -0.63 -17.61 -16.02
CA ARG A 257 0.74 -17.72 -16.59
C ARG A 257 1.51 -18.86 -15.95
N ALA A 258 2.15 -19.65 -16.76
CA ALA A 258 3.07 -20.66 -16.26
C ALA A 258 4.27 -19.96 -15.59
N GLY A 259 4.71 -20.48 -14.44
CA GLY A 259 5.89 -19.96 -13.76
C GLY A 259 5.68 -18.65 -13.00
N TRP A 260 4.44 -18.20 -12.78
CA TRP A 260 4.16 -17.03 -11.95
C TRP A 260 4.75 -17.18 -10.55
N THR A 261 5.05 -16.05 -9.91
CA THR A 261 5.67 -16.03 -8.58
C THR A 261 4.80 -15.31 -7.56
N LEU A 262 4.86 -15.76 -6.30
CA LEU A 262 4.33 -15.05 -5.14
C LEU A 262 5.49 -14.67 -4.23
N THR A 263 5.53 -13.41 -3.80
CA THR A 263 6.57 -12.89 -2.90
C THR A 263 5.95 -11.96 -1.86
N ALA A 264 6.71 -11.63 -0.82
CA ALA A 264 6.39 -10.54 0.10
C ALA A 264 7.36 -9.37 -0.12
N GLY A 265 6.93 -8.16 0.28
CA GLY A 265 7.79 -7.00 0.35
C GLY A 265 8.97 -7.21 1.30
N ASP A 266 10.04 -6.43 1.12
CA ASP A 266 11.24 -6.55 1.93
C ASP A 266 11.04 -5.92 3.31
N ASP A 267 10.38 -4.76 3.32
CA ASP A 267 10.03 -3.97 4.50
C ASP A 267 8.79 -3.11 4.25
N ASP A 268 8.45 -2.26 5.21
CA ASP A 268 7.24 -1.44 5.20
C ASP A 268 7.45 -0.03 4.59
N PHE A 269 8.56 0.19 3.85
CA PHE A 269 8.90 1.47 3.24
C PHE A 269 8.73 1.50 1.72
N HIS A 270 8.18 0.45 1.11
CA HIS A 270 8.00 0.40 -0.34
C HIS A 270 7.19 1.58 -0.89
N ALA A 271 6.10 2.00 -0.21
CA ALA A 271 5.30 3.14 -0.66
C ALA A 271 6.10 4.46 -0.61
N ALA A 272 6.83 4.71 0.49
CA ALA A 272 7.66 5.91 0.61
C ALA A 272 8.81 5.93 -0.44
N ARG A 273 9.50 4.80 -0.64
CA ARG A 273 10.54 4.70 -1.68
C ARG A 273 9.96 4.88 -3.08
N GLY A 274 8.81 4.27 -3.34
CA GLY A 274 8.13 4.41 -4.62
C GLY A 274 7.69 5.83 -4.89
N ALA A 275 7.12 6.52 -3.91
CA ALA A 275 6.78 7.93 -4.01
C ALA A 275 8.01 8.78 -4.38
N ALA A 276 9.16 8.56 -3.72
CA ALA A 276 10.41 9.24 -4.08
C ALA A 276 10.83 8.97 -5.53
N ARG A 277 10.75 7.70 -6.00
CA ARG A 277 11.10 7.33 -7.37
C ARG A 277 10.18 7.95 -8.42
N MET A 278 8.90 8.13 -8.07
CA MET A 278 7.88 8.75 -8.94
C MET A 278 7.92 10.28 -8.94
N ALA A 279 8.68 10.90 -8.04
CA ALA A 279 8.78 12.35 -7.87
C ALA A 279 9.51 13.08 -9.02
N LYS A 280 10.05 12.35 -10.01
CA LYS A 280 10.80 12.91 -11.17
C LYS A 280 9.87 13.57 -12.17
#